data_38dbd0c2aea274e022206c20a0d6006d
#
_entry.id   38dbd0c2aea274e022206c20a0d6006d
#
_cell.length_a   1.000
_cell.length_b   1.000
_cell.length_c   1.000
_cell.angle_alpha   90.00
_cell.angle_beta   90.00
_cell.angle_gamma   90.00
#
_symmetry.space_group_name_H-M   'P 1'
#
loop_
_entity.id
_entity.type
_entity.pdbx_description
1 polymer ?
#
loop_
_entity_poly.entity_id
_entity_poly.type
_entity_poly.pdbx_seq_one_letter_code
_entity_poly.pdbx_strand_id
1 'polypeptide(L)'
;MSHVFEALCAHLKTHSEAEVQDAVKFLYQASFGGGHFLSDPDGAYLYLLKEAEIANLDAPYTEALGEQYARINLSALQELSPKTLFAMFKASSEDTPTDKTAFLSLLDELENADLFDKSENAAFLKSYRAAGCPAVHHSEAYRRAYHPAYRVVKKAYADFLPAFIAIDKLTTKKAPVTVAIDGLCGSGKTTFAALLQSVYDCNLFHADDFYLPMPMRTPERYATPGGNVHWERILSDILEKIPKNESFSYRVFDCGVMDLGDAVQVTPKTLNILEGSYSTHPELIGRYDLKIFLKTSPETQSARILKRNGPARHKMFVEKWIPLENLYFTSYPVEKQCDLVFTT
;
A
#
# COMPACT_ATOMS: atom_id res chain seq x y z
N MET A 1 19.84 -18.00 -0.87
CA MET A 1 19.98 -16.57 -1.21
C MET A 1 18.75 -15.86 -0.71
N SER A 2 18.91 -14.75 0.02
CA SER A 2 17.76 -13.99 0.51
C SER A 2 17.10 -13.19 -0.62
N HIS A 3 15.80 -12.88 -0.53
CA HIS A 3 15.11 -12.04 -1.53
C HIS A 3 15.77 -10.66 -1.71
N VAL A 4 16.36 -10.12 -0.63
CA VAL A 4 17.12 -8.86 -0.69
C VAL A 4 18.37 -9.03 -1.55
N PHE A 5 19.07 -10.15 -1.40
CA PHE A 5 20.29 -10.41 -2.16
C PHE A 5 20.01 -10.73 -3.64
N GLU A 6 18.89 -11.40 -3.94
CA GLU A 6 18.41 -11.59 -5.31
C GLU A 6 18.12 -10.24 -5.98
N ALA A 7 17.45 -9.32 -5.25
CA ALA A 7 17.20 -7.96 -5.72
C ALA A 7 18.51 -7.17 -5.95
N LEU A 8 19.50 -7.28 -5.05
CA LEU A 8 20.83 -6.70 -5.24
C LEU A 8 21.50 -7.23 -6.50
N CYS A 9 21.50 -8.54 -6.70
CA CYS A 9 22.09 -9.15 -7.89
C CYS A 9 21.41 -8.66 -9.20
N ALA A 10 20.10 -8.48 -9.17
CA ALA A 10 19.37 -7.92 -10.30
C ALA A 10 19.75 -6.45 -10.55
N HIS A 11 19.89 -5.66 -9.49
CA HIS A 11 20.33 -4.26 -9.53
C HIS A 11 21.72 -4.15 -10.17
N LEU A 12 22.70 -4.92 -9.68
CA LEU A 12 24.08 -4.86 -10.17
C LEU A 12 24.23 -5.28 -11.64
N LYS A 13 23.36 -6.15 -12.17
CA LYS A 13 23.37 -6.52 -13.60
C LYS A 13 23.06 -5.33 -14.52
N THR A 14 22.32 -4.36 -14.04
CA THR A 14 21.92 -3.16 -14.79
C THR A 14 22.73 -1.92 -14.42
N HIS A 15 23.60 -2.03 -13.41
CA HIS A 15 24.41 -0.93 -12.88
C HIS A 15 25.88 -1.35 -12.76
N SER A 16 26.55 -1.52 -13.93
CA SER A 16 27.93 -1.99 -14.01
C SER A 16 28.97 -1.09 -13.35
N GLU A 17 28.65 0.21 -13.19
CA GLU A 17 29.52 1.19 -12.51
C GLU A 17 29.30 1.23 -10.98
N ALA A 18 28.52 0.28 -10.45
CA ALA A 18 28.31 0.18 -9.02
C ALA A 18 29.55 -0.39 -8.32
N GLU A 19 29.96 0.26 -7.25
CA GLU A 19 31.06 -0.17 -6.37
C GLU A 19 30.50 -0.92 -5.16
N VAL A 20 31.37 -1.54 -4.35
CA VAL A 20 30.99 -2.21 -3.08
C VAL A 20 30.16 -1.30 -2.18
N GLN A 21 30.48 -0.01 -2.15
CA GLN A 21 29.75 1.01 -1.40
C GLN A 21 28.28 1.10 -1.81
N ASP A 22 27.98 0.96 -3.11
CA ASP A 22 26.62 1.02 -3.64
C ASP A 22 25.82 -0.23 -3.29
N ALA A 23 26.47 -1.40 -3.32
CA ALA A 23 25.88 -2.64 -2.84
C ALA A 23 25.54 -2.55 -1.33
N VAL A 24 26.47 -2.05 -0.52
CA VAL A 24 26.23 -1.81 0.92
C VAL A 24 25.08 -0.82 1.13
N LYS A 25 25.01 0.27 0.34
CA LYS A 25 23.88 1.22 0.40
C LYS A 25 22.56 0.55 0.06
N PHE A 26 22.53 -0.30 -0.97
CA PHE A 26 21.32 -1.05 -1.34
C PHE A 26 20.84 -1.94 -0.18
N LEU A 27 21.75 -2.74 0.41
CA LEU A 27 21.45 -3.60 1.55
C LEU A 27 21.01 -2.80 2.79
N TYR A 28 21.64 -1.64 3.03
CA TYR A 28 21.26 -0.74 4.12
C TYR A 28 19.81 -0.23 3.92
N GLN A 29 19.47 0.23 2.74
CA GLN A 29 18.12 0.70 2.41
C GLN A 29 17.08 -0.42 2.47
N ALA A 30 17.43 -1.62 2.04
CA ALA A 30 16.58 -2.81 2.16
C ALA A 30 16.28 -3.18 3.61
N SER A 31 17.22 -2.90 4.54
CA SER A 31 17.10 -3.26 5.95
C SER A 31 16.47 -2.15 6.80
N PHE A 32 16.77 -0.89 6.52
CA PHE A 32 16.45 0.24 7.39
C PHE A 32 15.62 1.34 6.70
N GLY A 33 15.31 1.21 5.42
CA GLY A 33 14.60 2.25 4.68
C GLY A 33 15.39 3.55 4.53
N GLY A 34 14.68 4.68 4.47
CA GLY A 34 15.23 6.02 4.23
C GLY A 34 15.10 7.00 5.40
N GLY A 35 14.70 6.55 6.59
CA GLY A 35 14.32 7.42 7.71
C GLY A 35 15.41 8.39 8.20
N HIS A 36 16.67 8.05 8.03
CA HIS A 36 17.81 8.90 8.40
C HIS A 36 17.90 10.23 7.61
N PHE A 37 17.11 10.39 6.53
CA PHE A 37 17.02 11.64 5.75
C PHE A 37 15.91 12.58 6.22
N LEU A 38 15.13 12.25 7.26
CA LEU A 38 13.98 13.04 7.73
C LEU A 38 14.23 13.84 9.02
N SER A 39 15.48 14.19 9.33
CA SER A 39 15.79 15.08 10.46
C SER A 39 15.21 16.49 10.30
N ASP A 40 15.04 16.96 9.07
CA ASP A 40 14.38 18.20 8.68
C ASP A 40 13.35 17.91 7.56
N PRO A 41 12.06 17.69 7.88
CA PRO A 41 11.05 17.35 6.88
C PRO A 41 10.83 18.44 5.81
N ASP A 42 10.88 19.73 6.18
CA ASP A 42 10.66 20.81 5.23
C ASP A 42 11.84 20.95 4.26
N GLY A 43 13.06 20.87 4.78
CA GLY A 43 14.26 20.81 3.96
C GLY A 43 14.31 19.57 3.06
N ALA A 44 13.88 18.42 3.55
CA ALA A 44 13.82 17.17 2.76
C ALA A 44 12.79 17.28 1.62
N TYR A 45 11.66 17.95 1.82
CA TYR A 45 10.68 18.20 0.76
C TYR A 45 11.21 19.16 -0.30
N LEU A 46 11.84 20.27 0.11
CA LEU A 46 12.46 21.21 -0.83
C LEU A 46 13.59 20.54 -1.63
N TYR A 47 14.35 19.66 -1.00
CA TYR A 47 15.38 18.87 -1.67
C TYR A 47 14.78 17.91 -2.71
N LEU A 48 13.65 17.25 -2.39
CA LEU A 48 12.93 16.41 -3.36
C LEU A 48 12.52 17.20 -4.60
N LEU A 49 11.99 18.42 -4.42
CA LEU A 49 11.59 19.28 -5.55
C LEU A 49 12.76 19.66 -6.45
N LYS A 50 13.93 19.97 -5.87
CA LYS A 50 15.15 20.29 -6.62
C LYS A 50 15.69 19.08 -7.39
N GLU A 51 15.70 17.89 -6.77
CA GLU A 51 16.12 16.66 -7.45
C GLU A 51 15.18 16.30 -8.60
N ALA A 52 13.89 16.59 -8.48
CA ALA A 52 12.91 16.33 -9.52
C ALA A 52 13.19 17.09 -10.82
N GLU A 53 13.78 18.30 -10.73
CA GLU A 53 14.13 19.11 -11.91
C GLU A 53 15.22 18.48 -12.79
N ILE A 54 16.05 17.62 -12.22
CA ILE A 54 17.20 17.00 -12.88
C ILE A 54 17.09 15.46 -12.95
N ALA A 55 15.96 14.90 -12.55
CA ALA A 55 15.75 13.47 -12.51
C ALA A 55 15.72 12.86 -13.92
N ASN A 56 16.24 11.63 -14.04
CA ASN A 56 16.09 10.85 -15.27
C ASN A 56 14.63 10.39 -15.41
N LEU A 57 13.89 10.97 -16.35
CA LEU A 57 12.47 10.68 -16.58
C LEU A 57 12.22 9.32 -17.23
N ASP A 58 13.24 8.70 -17.84
CA ASP A 58 13.14 7.38 -18.47
C ASP A 58 13.37 6.23 -17.49
N ALA A 59 13.75 6.54 -16.23
CA ALA A 59 13.91 5.52 -15.20
C ALA A 59 12.56 4.84 -14.88
N PRO A 60 12.54 3.52 -14.61
CA PRO A 60 11.34 2.83 -14.17
C PRO A 60 10.83 3.47 -12.86
N TYR A 61 9.51 3.56 -12.68
CA TYR A 61 8.93 4.25 -11.51
C TYR A 61 9.32 3.60 -10.18
N THR A 62 9.51 2.28 -10.16
CA THR A 62 9.79 1.55 -8.93
C THR A 62 10.95 0.57 -9.09
N GLU A 63 11.69 0.35 -8.01
CA GLU A 63 12.71 -0.67 -7.87
C GLU A 63 12.57 -1.37 -6.52
N ALA A 64 12.42 -2.70 -6.53
CA ALA A 64 12.30 -3.48 -5.29
C ALA A 64 13.66 -3.59 -4.58
N LEU A 65 13.66 -3.42 -3.25
CA LEU A 65 14.83 -3.64 -2.38
C LEU A 65 14.72 -4.97 -1.59
N GLY A 66 13.74 -5.81 -1.92
CA GLY A 66 13.37 -7.02 -1.21
C GLY A 66 11.91 -6.99 -0.81
N GLU A 67 11.58 -7.58 0.36
CA GLU A 67 10.17 -7.72 0.79
C GLU A 67 9.60 -6.50 1.52
N GLN A 68 10.46 -5.69 2.17
CA GLN A 68 9.99 -4.62 3.07
C GLN A 68 9.99 -3.25 2.42
N TYR A 69 10.98 -2.94 1.60
CA TYR A 69 11.20 -1.62 1.01
C TYR A 69 11.32 -1.67 -0.51
N ALA A 70 11.07 -0.53 -1.12
CA ALA A 70 11.29 -0.26 -2.53
C ALA A 70 11.76 1.18 -2.71
N ARG A 71 12.42 1.46 -3.83
CA ARG A 71 12.66 2.82 -4.31
C ARG A 71 11.51 3.24 -5.21
N ILE A 72 10.99 4.46 -5.02
CA ILE A 72 10.19 5.14 -6.02
C ILE A 72 11.08 6.21 -6.65
N ASN A 73 11.38 6.05 -7.93
CA ASN A 73 12.19 6.99 -8.70
C ASN A 73 11.41 8.28 -8.97
N LEU A 74 12.12 9.41 -9.06
CA LEU A 74 11.46 10.71 -9.29
C LEU A 74 10.88 10.85 -10.70
N SER A 75 11.18 9.93 -11.62
CA SER A 75 10.44 9.75 -12.88
C SER A 75 8.93 9.56 -12.65
N ALA A 76 8.52 8.95 -11.53
CA ALA A 76 7.11 8.78 -11.17
C ALA A 76 6.37 10.13 -10.99
N LEU A 77 7.08 11.23 -10.73
CA LEU A 77 6.51 12.57 -10.59
C LEU A 77 5.92 13.14 -11.89
N GLN A 78 6.13 12.48 -13.01
CA GLN A 78 5.39 12.76 -14.26
C GLN A 78 3.87 12.52 -14.09
N GLU A 79 3.48 11.65 -13.16
CA GLU A 79 2.09 11.26 -12.94
C GLU A 79 1.66 11.34 -11.46
N LEU A 80 2.60 11.25 -10.53
CA LEU A 80 2.39 11.30 -9.07
C LEU A 80 2.72 12.68 -8.53
N SER A 81 1.93 13.18 -7.59
CA SER A 81 2.23 14.44 -6.90
C SER A 81 3.50 14.34 -6.04
N PRO A 82 4.39 15.35 -6.05
CA PRO A 82 5.51 15.40 -5.10
C PRO A 82 5.09 15.32 -3.64
N LYS A 83 3.93 15.89 -3.29
CA LYS A 83 3.36 15.80 -1.93
C LYS A 83 3.01 14.37 -1.56
N THR A 84 2.41 13.62 -2.49
CA THR A 84 2.05 12.21 -2.29
C THR A 84 3.30 11.34 -2.09
N LEU A 85 4.31 11.49 -2.95
CA LEU A 85 5.58 10.77 -2.79
C LEU A 85 6.26 11.12 -1.46
N PHE A 86 6.25 12.38 -1.07
CA PHE A 86 6.85 12.80 0.18
C PHE A 86 6.09 12.26 1.40
N ALA A 87 4.75 12.21 1.35
CA ALA A 87 3.94 11.61 2.40
C ALA A 87 4.21 10.09 2.54
N MET A 88 4.34 9.36 1.42
CA MET A 88 4.76 7.94 1.43
C MET A 88 6.13 7.77 2.09
N PHE A 89 7.09 8.60 1.73
CA PHE A 89 8.44 8.57 2.29
C PHE A 89 8.43 8.85 3.80
N LYS A 90 7.69 9.88 4.24
CA LYS A 90 7.52 10.21 5.66
C LYS A 90 6.89 9.05 6.43
N ALA A 91 5.74 8.54 5.98
CA ALA A 91 5.05 7.42 6.62
C ALA A 91 5.89 6.13 6.65
N SER A 92 6.77 5.94 5.65
CA SER A 92 7.71 4.80 5.63
C SER A 92 8.85 4.93 6.64
N SER A 93 9.09 6.13 7.15
CA SER A 93 10.23 6.43 8.02
C SER A 93 9.87 6.41 9.51
N GLU A 94 8.58 6.34 9.85
CA GLU A 94 8.10 6.38 11.24
C GLU A 94 8.47 5.11 12.04
N ASP A 95 8.56 3.94 11.39
CA ASP A 95 8.85 2.64 12.02
C ASP A 95 10.13 2.01 11.45
N THR A 96 11.23 2.74 11.49
CA THR A 96 12.52 2.23 10.99
C THR A 96 13.07 1.15 11.93
N PRO A 97 13.40 -0.06 11.42
CA PRO A 97 14.03 -1.09 12.22
C PRO A 97 15.38 -0.63 12.79
N THR A 98 15.67 -1.01 14.03
CA THR A 98 16.93 -0.69 14.71
C THR A 98 17.83 -1.90 14.88
N ASP A 99 17.28 -3.11 14.77
CA ASP A 99 18.06 -4.36 14.85
C ASP A 99 18.92 -4.56 13.60
N LYS A 100 20.22 -4.66 13.80
CA LYS A 100 21.21 -4.84 12.73
C LYS A 100 21.49 -6.30 12.39
N THR A 101 20.91 -7.26 13.07
CA THR A 101 21.27 -8.70 12.93
C THR A 101 21.06 -9.18 11.48
N ALA A 102 19.90 -8.92 10.90
CA ALA A 102 19.63 -9.30 9.51
C ALA A 102 20.53 -8.57 8.50
N PHE A 103 20.81 -7.29 8.74
CA PHE A 103 21.71 -6.49 7.90
C PHE A 103 23.15 -7.03 7.95
N LEU A 104 23.65 -7.40 9.12
CA LEU A 104 25.01 -7.98 9.25
C LEU A 104 25.11 -9.31 8.50
N SER A 105 24.06 -10.14 8.53
CA SER A 105 24.01 -11.38 7.75
C SER A 105 24.04 -11.11 6.24
N LEU A 106 23.40 -10.04 5.76
CA LEU A 106 23.46 -9.62 4.35
C LEU A 106 24.86 -9.13 3.95
N LEU A 107 25.59 -8.47 4.87
CA LEU A 107 26.99 -8.11 4.63
C LEU A 107 27.91 -9.34 4.57
N ASP A 108 27.64 -10.38 5.39
CA ASP A 108 28.37 -11.65 5.30
C ASP A 108 28.08 -12.38 3.97
N GLU A 109 26.82 -12.32 3.49
CA GLU A 109 26.45 -12.85 2.18
C GLU A 109 27.17 -12.08 1.05
N LEU A 110 27.28 -10.75 1.13
CA LEU A 110 28.01 -9.90 0.19
C LEU A 110 29.52 -10.19 0.18
N GLU A 111 30.11 -10.39 1.37
CA GLU A 111 31.55 -10.69 1.51
C GLU A 111 31.94 -12.02 0.83
N ASN A 112 31.04 -13.01 0.88
CA ASN A 112 31.24 -14.34 0.30
C ASN A 112 30.78 -14.46 -1.16
N ALA A 113 30.10 -13.47 -1.71
CA ALA A 113 29.63 -13.50 -3.09
C ALA A 113 30.74 -13.08 -4.08
N ASP A 114 30.69 -13.65 -5.28
CA ASP A 114 31.62 -13.31 -6.39
C ASP A 114 31.03 -12.17 -7.26
N LEU A 115 30.76 -11.02 -6.60
CA LEU A 115 30.15 -9.85 -7.24
C LEU A 115 31.15 -8.71 -7.49
N PHE A 116 32.25 -8.68 -6.71
CA PHE A 116 33.30 -7.67 -6.78
C PHE A 116 34.67 -8.34 -6.62
N ASP A 117 35.75 -7.60 -6.85
CA ASP A 117 37.10 -8.08 -6.50
C ASP A 117 37.15 -8.43 -5.01
N LYS A 118 37.64 -9.63 -4.69
CA LYS A 118 37.61 -10.18 -3.31
C LYS A 118 38.41 -9.36 -2.32
N SER A 119 39.56 -8.81 -2.75
CA SER A 119 40.42 -8.02 -1.89
C SER A 119 39.82 -6.64 -1.59
N GLU A 120 39.22 -6.01 -2.60
CA GLU A 120 38.53 -4.73 -2.47
C GLU A 120 37.29 -4.85 -1.60
N ASN A 121 36.43 -5.87 -1.85
CA ASN A 121 35.24 -6.16 -1.09
C ASN A 121 35.55 -6.38 0.39
N ALA A 122 36.54 -7.26 0.71
CA ALA A 122 36.95 -7.56 2.09
C ALA A 122 37.52 -6.31 2.80
N ALA A 123 38.33 -5.52 2.10
CA ALA A 123 38.90 -4.30 2.66
C ALA A 123 37.83 -3.24 2.99
N PHE A 124 36.91 -3.02 2.07
CA PHE A 124 35.77 -2.10 2.28
C PHE A 124 34.90 -2.55 3.45
N LEU A 125 34.44 -3.80 3.45
CA LEU A 125 33.55 -4.32 4.49
C LEU A 125 34.21 -4.33 5.87
N LYS A 126 35.48 -4.63 5.96
CA LYS A 126 36.26 -4.53 7.22
C LYS A 126 36.24 -3.11 7.78
N SER A 127 36.53 -2.12 6.95
CA SER A 127 36.51 -0.70 7.33
C SER A 127 35.12 -0.24 7.72
N TYR A 128 34.09 -0.62 6.92
CA TYR A 128 32.69 -0.27 7.15
C TYR A 128 32.14 -0.85 8.46
N ARG A 129 32.47 -2.12 8.78
CA ARG A 129 32.13 -2.74 10.08
C ARG A 129 32.81 -2.04 11.25
N ALA A 130 34.09 -1.70 11.09
CA ALA A 130 34.84 -0.97 12.13
C ALA A 130 34.25 0.42 12.41
N ALA A 131 33.66 1.08 11.40
CA ALA A 131 32.92 2.33 11.54
C ALA A 131 31.50 2.18 12.16
N GLY A 132 31.06 0.96 12.51
CA GLY A 132 29.76 0.69 13.12
C GLY A 132 28.61 0.62 12.12
N CYS A 133 28.89 0.40 10.85
CA CYS A 133 27.90 0.23 9.78
C CYS A 133 26.93 1.42 9.66
N PRO A 134 27.40 2.65 9.43
CA PRO A 134 26.55 3.82 9.24
C PRO A 134 25.84 3.81 7.87
N ALA A 135 24.84 4.67 7.68
CA ALA A 135 24.31 4.95 6.35
C ALA A 135 25.43 5.51 5.43
N VAL A 136 25.42 5.08 4.17
CA VAL A 136 26.42 5.51 3.18
C VAL A 136 25.75 6.20 1.97
N HIS A 137 26.49 7.09 1.33
CA HIS A 137 26.09 7.69 0.07
C HIS A 137 26.43 6.76 -1.10
N HIS A 138 25.87 7.03 -2.28
CA HIS A 138 26.34 6.41 -3.51
C HIS A 138 27.79 6.84 -3.81
N SER A 139 28.55 5.93 -4.45
CA SER A 139 29.89 6.22 -4.98
C SER A 139 29.83 7.35 -6.00
N GLU A 140 30.97 7.98 -6.27
CA GLU A 140 31.04 9.02 -7.31
C GLU A 140 30.86 8.42 -8.71
N ALA A 141 31.38 7.21 -8.95
CA ALA A 141 31.19 6.50 -10.21
C ALA A 141 29.70 6.26 -10.47
N TYR A 142 28.98 5.70 -9.48
CA TYR A 142 27.54 5.47 -9.57
C TYR A 142 26.76 6.76 -9.81
N ARG A 143 27.06 7.82 -9.05
CA ARG A 143 26.37 9.11 -9.20
C ARG A 143 26.55 9.72 -10.60
N ARG A 144 27.76 9.64 -11.16
CA ARG A 144 28.04 10.14 -12.49
C ARG A 144 27.37 9.32 -13.59
N ALA A 145 27.33 8.00 -13.44
CA ALA A 145 26.76 7.10 -14.44
C ALA A 145 25.23 7.10 -14.46
N TYR A 146 24.58 7.14 -13.27
CA TYR A 146 23.15 6.85 -13.17
C TYR A 146 22.29 8.00 -12.65
N HIS A 147 22.89 9.08 -12.11
CA HIS A 147 22.15 10.24 -11.56
C HIS A 147 20.97 9.82 -10.65
N PRO A 148 21.22 9.00 -9.60
CA PRO A 148 20.15 8.39 -8.81
C PRO A 148 19.30 9.43 -8.11
N ALA A 149 18.01 9.43 -8.41
CA ALA A 149 17.00 10.34 -7.83
C ALA A 149 15.75 9.53 -7.47
N TYR A 150 15.58 9.19 -6.16
CA TYR A 150 14.51 8.34 -5.67
C TYR A 150 14.20 8.59 -4.20
N ARG A 151 13.07 8.04 -3.73
CA ARG A 151 12.75 7.91 -2.30
C ARG A 151 12.56 6.45 -1.94
N VAL A 152 13.09 6.05 -0.79
CA VAL A 152 12.90 4.69 -0.24
C VAL A 152 11.61 4.70 0.58
N VAL A 153 10.68 3.84 0.21
CA VAL A 153 9.37 3.70 0.84
C VAL A 153 9.11 2.25 1.25
N LYS A 154 8.15 2.01 2.15
CA LYS A 154 7.64 0.64 2.37
C LYS A 154 7.14 0.07 1.04
N LYS A 155 7.48 -1.18 0.76
CA LYS A 155 7.18 -1.84 -0.53
C LYS A 155 5.70 -1.74 -0.93
N ALA A 156 4.79 -1.77 0.04
CA ALA A 156 3.36 -1.64 -0.20
C ALA A 156 2.98 -0.35 -0.96
N TYR A 157 3.69 0.78 -0.75
CA TYR A 157 3.45 2.00 -1.53
C TYR A 157 3.83 1.83 -3.01
N ALA A 158 4.92 1.12 -3.27
CA ALA A 158 5.34 0.82 -4.65
C ALA A 158 4.40 -0.20 -5.32
N ASP A 159 3.95 -1.22 -4.60
CA ASP A 159 3.03 -2.23 -5.11
C ASP A 159 1.67 -1.63 -5.51
N PHE A 160 1.19 -0.64 -4.76
CA PHE A 160 -0.07 0.06 -5.02
C PHE A 160 0.12 1.41 -5.74
N LEU A 161 1.31 1.74 -6.25
CA LEU A 161 1.59 3.02 -6.90
C LEU A 161 0.56 3.43 -7.97
N PRO A 162 0.05 2.53 -8.84
CA PRO A 162 -0.99 2.89 -9.81
C PRO A 162 -2.26 3.48 -9.18
N ALA A 163 -2.65 3.05 -7.98
CA ALA A 163 -3.81 3.59 -7.28
C ALA A 163 -3.55 5.01 -6.77
N PHE A 164 -2.37 5.29 -6.24
CA PHE A 164 -1.97 6.64 -5.81
C PHE A 164 -1.94 7.62 -6.99
N ILE A 165 -1.38 7.19 -8.12
CA ILE A 165 -1.38 7.99 -9.37
C ILE A 165 -2.81 8.28 -9.83
N ALA A 166 -3.71 7.29 -9.82
CA ALA A 166 -5.09 7.47 -10.21
C ALA A 166 -5.84 8.44 -9.27
N ILE A 167 -5.62 8.34 -7.96
CA ILE A 167 -6.21 9.24 -6.96
C ILE A 167 -5.70 10.67 -7.15
N ASP A 168 -4.39 10.88 -7.31
CA ASP A 168 -3.80 12.20 -7.55
C ASP A 168 -4.40 12.85 -8.81
N LYS A 169 -4.50 12.10 -9.90
CA LYS A 169 -5.10 12.58 -11.15
C LYS A 169 -6.58 12.98 -10.99
N LEU A 170 -7.33 12.25 -10.18
CA LEU A 170 -8.74 12.55 -9.93
C LEU A 170 -8.90 13.76 -9.01
N THR A 171 -8.18 13.81 -7.90
CA THR A 171 -8.27 14.89 -6.90
C THR A 171 -7.77 16.23 -7.43
N THR A 172 -6.91 16.23 -8.46
CA THR A 172 -6.51 17.44 -9.19
C THR A 172 -7.64 17.99 -10.08
N LYS A 173 -8.54 17.12 -10.58
CA LYS A 173 -9.59 17.48 -11.54
C LYS A 173 -10.91 17.83 -10.90
N LYS A 174 -11.24 17.23 -9.76
CA LYS A 174 -12.53 17.40 -9.08
C LYS A 174 -12.44 17.17 -7.57
N ALA A 175 -13.45 17.69 -6.86
CA ALA A 175 -13.73 17.41 -5.46
C ALA A 175 -15.26 17.46 -5.24
N PRO A 176 -15.84 16.57 -4.43
CA PRO A 176 -15.22 15.40 -3.81
C PRO A 176 -14.93 14.28 -4.83
N VAL A 177 -13.95 13.44 -4.51
CA VAL A 177 -13.64 12.17 -5.20
C VAL A 177 -14.07 11.03 -4.30
N THR A 178 -14.73 10.01 -4.87
CA THR A 178 -15.20 8.82 -4.16
C THR A 178 -14.55 7.57 -4.75
N VAL A 179 -13.86 6.81 -3.90
CA VAL A 179 -13.13 5.57 -4.27
C VAL A 179 -13.78 4.38 -3.59
N ALA A 180 -14.01 3.31 -4.35
CA ALA A 180 -14.38 2.01 -3.79
C ALA A 180 -13.18 1.06 -3.78
N ILE A 181 -13.06 0.29 -2.69
CA ILE A 181 -12.09 -0.82 -2.58
C ILE A 181 -12.88 -2.09 -2.25
N ASP A 182 -13.11 -2.93 -3.26
CA ASP A 182 -13.79 -4.22 -3.11
C ASP A 182 -12.80 -5.39 -3.25
N GLY A 183 -13.25 -6.60 -3.02
CA GLY A 183 -12.45 -7.81 -3.17
C GLY A 183 -12.71 -8.85 -2.10
N LEU A 184 -12.01 -9.97 -2.21
CA LEU A 184 -12.18 -11.13 -1.35
C LEU A 184 -11.90 -10.80 0.13
N CYS A 185 -12.60 -11.40 1.08
CA CYS A 185 -12.22 -11.33 2.48
C CYS A 185 -10.77 -11.84 2.67
N GLY A 186 -10.01 -11.20 3.54
CA GLY A 186 -8.57 -11.52 3.71
C GLY A 186 -7.64 -11.05 2.57
N SER A 187 -8.14 -10.35 1.54
CA SER A 187 -7.30 -9.78 0.47
C SER A 187 -6.54 -8.52 0.85
N GLY A 188 -6.72 -7.98 2.06
CA GLY A 188 -5.96 -6.82 2.53
C GLY A 188 -6.60 -5.46 2.26
N LYS A 189 -7.89 -5.38 1.93
CA LYS A 189 -8.63 -4.12 1.68
C LYS A 189 -8.44 -3.08 2.77
N THR A 190 -8.69 -3.45 4.02
CA THR A 190 -8.54 -2.56 5.18
C THR A 190 -7.10 -2.08 5.36
N THR A 191 -6.11 -2.96 5.12
CA THR A 191 -4.69 -2.60 5.17
C THR A 191 -4.34 -1.60 4.06
N PHE A 192 -4.86 -1.81 2.86
CA PHE A 192 -4.65 -0.88 1.74
C PHE A 192 -5.38 0.46 1.98
N ALA A 193 -6.59 0.45 2.50
CA ALA A 193 -7.30 1.68 2.86
C ALA A 193 -6.56 2.49 3.95
N ALA A 194 -6.00 1.81 4.96
CA ALA A 194 -5.13 2.45 5.96
C ALA A 194 -3.84 3.01 5.35
N LEU A 195 -3.27 2.33 4.34
CA LEU A 195 -2.11 2.83 3.59
C LEU A 195 -2.46 4.13 2.84
N LEU A 196 -3.63 4.22 2.21
CA LEU A 196 -4.11 5.45 1.59
C LEU A 196 -4.34 6.57 2.62
N GLN A 197 -4.93 6.24 3.77
CA GLN A 197 -5.18 7.20 4.86
C GLN A 197 -3.88 7.73 5.49
N SER A 198 -2.79 7.00 5.44
CA SER A 198 -1.48 7.48 5.91
C SER A 198 -0.85 8.55 4.98
N VAL A 199 -1.36 8.67 3.75
CA VAL A 199 -0.85 9.60 2.72
C VAL A 199 -1.82 10.75 2.47
N TYR A 200 -3.13 10.46 2.48
CA TYR A 200 -4.18 11.44 2.15
C TYR A 200 -5.01 11.81 3.37
N ASP A 201 -5.36 13.08 3.47
CA ASP A 201 -6.46 13.51 4.35
C ASP A 201 -7.80 13.12 3.69
N CYS A 202 -8.36 11.97 4.10
CA CYS A 202 -9.56 11.40 3.52
C CYS A 202 -10.57 10.94 4.57
N ASN A 203 -11.84 10.83 4.17
CA ASN A 203 -12.82 10.05 4.91
C ASN A 203 -12.69 8.58 4.51
N LEU A 204 -12.72 7.70 5.51
CA LEU A 204 -12.70 6.25 5.31
C LEU A 204 -13.96 5.64 5.91
N PHE A 205 -14.70 4.91 5.08
CA PHE A 205 -15.92 4.20 5.44
C PHE A 205 -15.71 2.71 5.24
N HIS A 206 -16.27 1.89 6.12
CA HIS A 206 -16.16 0.44 6.06
C HIS A 206 -17.54 -0.17 5.71
N ALA A 207 -17.60 -1.01 4.68
CA ALA A 207 -18.83 -1.72 4.36
C ALA A 207 -19.27 -2.64 5.51
N ASP A 208 -18.34 -3.08 6.34
CA ASP A 208 -18.59 -3.87 7.55
C ASP A 208 -19.35 -3.09 8.63
N ASP A 209 -19.45 -1.76 8.56
CA ASP A 209 -20.29 -0.92 9.42
C ASP A 209 -21.80 -1.01 9.05
N PHE A 210 -22.13 -1.68 7.94
CA PHE A 210 -23.46 -1.73 7.36
C PHE A 210 -24.03 -3.14 7.30
N TYR A 211 -23.96 -3.87 8.43
CA TYR A 211 -24.64 -5.16 8.54
C TYR A 211 -26.17 -4.98 8.57
N LEU A 212 -26.87 -6.03 8.13
CA LEU A 212 -28.32 -6.08 8.17
C LEU A 212 -28.85 -6.15 9.62
N PRO A 213 -29.86 -5.38 9.98
CA PRO A 213 -30.60 -5.60 11.23
C PRO A 213 -31.34 -6.94 11.19
N MET A 214 -31.60 -7.52 12.36
CA MET A 214 -32.19 -8.87 12.48
C MET A 214 -33.43 -9.11 11.61
N PRO A 215 -34.42 -8.17 11.54
CA PRO A 215 -35.63 -8.38 10.71
C PRO A 215 -35.34 -8.51 9.20
N MET A 216 -34.20 -7.98 8.72
CA MET A 216 -33.82 -8.07 7.30
C MET A 216 -33.01 -9.33 6.97
N ARG A 217 -32.61 -10.14 7.96
CA ARG A 217 -31.80 -11.35 7.76
C ARG A 217 -32.64 -12.55 7.37
N THR A 218 -33.43 -12.41 6.30
CA THR A 218 -34.26 -13.50 5.80
C THR A 218 -33.49 -14.43 4.88
N PRO A 219 -33.95 -15.71 4.72
CA PRO A 219 -33.36 -16.65 3.76
C PRO A 219 -33.30 -16.08 2.34
N GLU A 220 -34.34 -15.37 1.90
CA GLU A 220 -34.45 -14.75 0.58
C GLU A 220 -33.39 -13.66 0.40
N ARG A 221 -33.19 -12.84 1.43
CA ARG A 221 -32.15 -11.79 1.41
C ARG A 221 -30.76 -12.38 1.31
N TYR A 222 -30.46 -13.44 2.05
CA TYR A 222 -29.16 -14.14 1.98
C TYR A 222 -28.97 -14.94 0.68
N ALA A 223 -30.03 -15.36 0.02
CA ALA A 223 -29.97 -15.98 -1.30
C ALA A 223 -29.72 -15.00 -2.43
N THR A 224 -29.91 -13.69 -2.19
CA THR A 224 -29.61 -12.64 -3.15
C THR A 224 -28.11 -12.33 -3.15
N PRO A 225 -27.43 -12.32 -4.32
CA PRO A 225 -26.00 -11.95 -4.38
C PRO A 225 -25.74 -10.56 -3.79
N GLY A 226 -24.85 -10.47 -2.80
CA GLY A 226 -24.58 -9.23 -2.08
C GLY A 226 -25.66 -8.80 -1.08
N GLY A 227 -26.72 -9.61 -0.91
CA GLY A 227 -27.85 -9.30 -0.03
C GLY A 227 -27.53 -9.32 1.47
N ASN A 228 -26.37 -9.79 1.86
CA ASN A 228 -25.93 -9.84 3.27
C ASN A 228 -25.37 -8.50 3.81
N VAL A 229 -25.19 -7.49 2.97
CA VAL A 229 -24.84 -6.12 3.36
C VAL A 229 -26.06 -5.20 3.21
N HIS A 230 -26.15 -4.16 4.04
CA HIS A 230 -27.20 -3.15 3.98
C HIS A 230 -26.80 -2.05 2.99
N TRP A 231 -26.66 -2.42 1.70
CA TRP A 231 -26.22 -1.51 0.64
C TRP A 231 -27.13 -0.30 0.49
N GLU A 232 -28.42 -0.41 0.84
CA GLU A 232 -29.38 0.70 0.83
C GLU A 232 -28.93 1.82 1.77
N ARG A 233 -28.40 1.46 2.96
CA ARG A 233 -27.86 2.45 3.89
C ARG A 233 -26.51 3.00 3.42
N ILE A 234 -25.65 2.19 2.82
CA ILE A 234 -24.42 2.70 2.21
C ILE A 234 -24.77 3.78 1.18
N LEU A 235 -25.79 3.53 0.36
CA LEU A 235 -26.24 4.50 -0.63
C LEU A 235 -26.79 5.77 0.04
N SER A 236 -27.80 5.64 0.91
CA SER A 236 -28.51 6.79 1.49
C SER A 236 -27.73 7.57 2.52
N ASP A 237 -26.96 6.87 3.38
CA ASP A 237 -26.29 7.47 4.53
C ASP A 237 -24.90 8.01 4.16
N ILE A 238 -24.26 7.50 3.10
CA ILE A 238 -22.91 7.86 2.69
C ILE A 238 -22.88 8.41 1.26
N LEU A 239 -23.13 7.58 0.23
CA LEU A 239 -22.82 7.91 -1.17
C LEU A 239 -23.69 9.04 -1.74
N GLU A 240 -24.92 9.23 -1.25
CA GLU A 240 -25.78 10.34 -1.62
C GLU A 240 -25.50 11.63 -0.81
N LYS A 241 -24.74 11.52 0.29
CA LYS A 241 -24.35 12.67 1.12
C LYS A 241 -23.03 13.30 0.66
N ILE A 242 -22.05 12.50 0.27
CA ILE A 242 -20.73 12.99 -0.16
C ILE A 242 -20.83 14.09 -1.24
N PRO A 243 -21.62 13.96 -2.33
CA PRO A 243 -21.68 15.00 -3.36
C PRO A 243 -22.27 16.33 -2.90
N LYS A 244 -23.00 16.36 -1.77
CA LYS A 244 -23.54 17.62 -1.21
C LYS A 244 -22.49 18.50 -0.59
N ASN A 245 -21.32 17.94 -0.29
CA ASN A 245 -20.18 18.63 0.32
C ASN A 245 -20.52 19.37 1.63
N GLU A 246 -21.40 18.75 2.42
CA GLU A 246 -21.87 19.21 3.73
C GLU A 246 -21.53 18.18 4.80
N SER A 247 -21.43 18.63 6.06
CA SER A 247 -21.27 17.70 7.19
C SER A 247 -22.54 16.87 7.38
N PHE A 248 -22.36 15.58 7.64
CA PHE A 248 -23.46 14.66 7.91
C PHE A 248 -23.06 13.65 9.00
N SER A 249 -24.00 12.83 9.41
CA SER A 249 -23.73 11.71 10.31
C SER A 249 -24.36 10.42 9.79
N TYR A 250 -23.77 9.30 10.17
CA TYR A 250 -24.33 7.97 9.96
C TYR A 250 -24.11 7.12 11.22
N ARG A 251 -24.82 6.00 11.35
CA ARG A 251 -24.69 5.09 12.48
C ARG A 251 -24.08 3.77 12.05
N VAL A 252 -23.07 3.32 12.78
CA VAL A 252 -22.43 2.02 12.58
C VAL A 252 -23.32 0.92 13.17
N PHE A 253 -23.39 -0.24 12.53
CA PHE A 253 -24.07 -1.39 13.08
C PHE A 253 -23.20 -2.04 14.16
N ASP A 254 -23.69 -2.07 15.38
CA ASP A 254 -23.03 -2.71 16.52
C ASP A 254 -23.45 -4.17 16.65
N CYS A 255 -22.51 -5.08 16.35
CA CYS A 255 -22.73 -6.53 16.48
C CYS A 255 -22.88 -6.99 17.94
N GLY A 256 -22.49 -6.21 18.92
CA GLY A 256 -22.64 -6.53 20.34
C GLY A 256 -24.08 -6.43 20.80
N VAL A 257 -24.79 -5.38 20.34
CA VAL A 257 -26.21 -5.15 20.65
C VAL A 257 -27.14 -5.56 19.50
N MET A 258 -26.57 -5.93 18.34
CA MET A 258 -27.29 -6.32 17.11
C MET A 258 -28.24 -5.24 16.56
N ASP A 259 -27.85 -3.97 16.72
CA ASP A 259 -28.61 -2.79 16.28
C ASP A 259 -27.65 -1.64 15.91
N LEU A 260 -28.20 -0.50 15.52
CA LEU A 260 -27.41 0.68 15.19
C LEU A 260 -26.79 1.29 16.46
N GLY A 261 -25.47 1.40 16.48
CA GLY A 261 -24.67 2.04 17.49
C GLY A 261 -24.70 3.57 17.44
N ASP A 262 -23.66 4.21 17.98
CA ASP A 262 -23.54 5.67 18.00
C ASP A 262 -23.38 6.30 16.60
N ALA A 263 -23.70 7.59 16.52
CA ALA A 263 -23.55 8.36 15.29
C ALA A 263 -22.09 8.78 15.08
N VAL A 264 -21.56 8.49 13.91
CA VAL A 264 -20.25 8.97 13.43
C VAL A 264 -20.45 10.27 12.66
N GLN A 265 -19.75 11.33 13.06
CA GLN A 265 -19.76 12.61 12.37
C GLN A 265 -18.77 12.61 11.21
N VAL A 266 -19.20 13.10 10.07
CA VAL A 266 -18.41 13.20 8.83
C VAL A 266 -18.33 14.66 8.42
N THR A 267 -17.11 15.15 8.21
CA THR A 267 -16.87 16.48 7.62
C THR A 267 -16.47 16.35 6.14
N PRO A 268 -16.79 17.33 5.30
CA PRO A 268 -16.40 17.32 3.90
C PRO A 268 -14.88 17.19 3.72
N LYS A 269 -14.47 16.27 2.84
CA LYS A 269 -13.09 16.10 2.41
C LYS A 269 -13.01 15.88 0.91
N THR A 270 -11.87 16.21 0.32
CA THR A 270 -11.62 16.01 -1.11
C THR A 270 -11.70 14.54 -1.51
N LEU A 271 -11.17 13.65 -0.67
CA LEU A 271 -11.13 12.21 -0.93
C LEU A 271 -12.00 11.46 0.09
N ASN A 272 -12.82 10.55 -0.42
CA ASN A 272 -13.70 9.69 0.35
C ASN A 272 -13.52 8.25 -0.14
N ILE A 273 -13.25 7.32 0.75
CA ILE A 273 -12.96 5.92 0.45
C ILE A 273 -14.00 5.05 1.14
N LEU A 274 -14.67 4.17 0.40
CA LEU A 274 -15.47 3.07 0.94
C LEU A 274 -14.73 1.76 0.68
N GLU A 275 -14.37 1.04 1.73
CA GLU A 275 -13.71 -0.25 1.62
C GLU A 275 -14.56 -1.38 2.22
N GLY A 276 -14.44 -2.55 1.66
CA GLY A 276 -15.05 -3.77 2.15
C GLY A 276 -15.60 -4.64 1.03
N SER A 277 -15.86 -5.91 1.32
CA SER A 277 -16.59 -6.78 0.40
C SER A 277 -17.96 -6.19 0.13
N TYR A 278 -18.41 -6.25 -1.12
CA TYR A 278 -19.68 -5.67 -1.62
C TYR A 278 -19.70 -4.14 -1.77
N SER A 279 -18.60 -3.44 -1.58
CA SER A 279 -18.56 -1.97 -1.76
C SER A 279 -18.87 -1.55 -3.20
N THR A 280 -18.61 -2.40 -4.20
CA THR A 280 -19.01 -2.18 -5.59
C THR A 280 -20.30 -2.93 -5.99
N HIS A 281 -21.21 -3.14 -5.03
CA HIS A 281 -22.54 -3.70 -5.33
C HIS A 281 -23.18 -3.00 -6.54
N PRO A 282 -23.94 -3.69 -7.44
CA PRO A 282 -24.52 -3.08 -8.64
C PRO A 282 -25.31 -1.78 -8.39
N GLU A 283 -25.99 -1.67 -7.25
CA GLU A 283 -26.72 -0.45 -6.86
C GLU A 283 -25.80 0.71 -6.42
N LEU A 284 -24.53 0.42 -6.11
CA LEU A 284 -23.56 1.40 -5.63
C LEU A 284 -22.52 1.79 -6.68
N ILE A 285 -22.19 0.88 -7.60
CA ILE A 285 -21.02 0.96 -8.50
C ILE A 285 -20.98 2.25 -9.33
N GLY A 286 -22.13 2.80 -9.70
CA GLY A 286 -22.24 4.05 -10.45
C GLY A 286 -21.93 5.33 -9.65
N ARG A 287 -21.65 5.22 -8.36
CA ARG A 287 -21.39 6.36 -7.46
C ARG A 287 -19.92 6.65 -7.25
N TYR A 288 -19.01 5.82 -7.78
CA TYR A 288 -17.57 5.93 -7.57
C TYR A 288 -16.85 6.51 -8.79
N ASP A 289 -15.80 7.28 -8.51
CA ASP A 289 -14.89 7.84 -9.51
C ASP A 289 -13.76 6.88 -9.83
N LEU A 290 -13.39 6.03 -8.86
CA LEU A 290 -12.38 5.00 -9.00
C LEU A 290 -12.83 3.74 -8.25
N LYS A 291 -12.73 2.60 -8.90
CA LYS A 291 -13.06 1.29 -8.35
C LYS A 291 -11.83 0.41 -8.37
N ILE A 292 -11.47 -0.11 -7.22
CA ILE A 292 -10.27 -0.94 -7.01
C ILE A 292 -10.69 -2.31 -6.49
N PHE A 293 -10.16 -3.37 -7.09
CA PHE A 293 -10.42 -4.73 -6.67
C PHE A 293 -9.17 -5.40 -6.14
N LEU A 294 -9.24 -5.98 -4.94
CA LEU A 294 -8.16 -6.76 -4.35
C LEU A 294 -8.50 -8.25 -4.35
N LYS A 295 -7.64 -9.05 -4.94
CA LYS A 295 -7.74 -10.51 -4.94
C LYS A 295 -6.52 -11.18 -4.31
N THR A 296 -6.71 -12.38 -3.83
CA THR A 296 -5.65 -13.22 -3.27
C THR A 296 -5.94 -14.69 -3.55
N SER A 297 -4.95 -15.57 -3.43
CA SER A 297 -5.20 -17.00 -3.58
C SER A 297 -6.05 -17.56 -2.43
N PRO A 298 -6.83 -18.64 -2.65
CA PRO A 298 -7.61 -19.27 -1.59
C PRO A 298 -6.75 -19.70 -0.39
N GLU A 299 -5.52 -20.15 -0.62
CA GLU A 299 -4.57 -20.56 0.41
C GLU A 299 -4.14 -19.37 1.25
N THR A 300 -3.75 -18.27 0.61
CA THR A 300 -3.38 -17.02 1.28
C THR A 300 -4.57 -16.41 2.05
N GLN A 301 -5.76 -16.42 1.45
CA GLN A 301 -7.01 -16.00 2.08
C GLN A 301 -7.24 -16.78 3.38
N SER A 302 -7.23 -18.11 3.30
CA SER A 302 -7.46 -18.99 4.45
C SER A 302 -6.43 -18.77 5.55
N ALA A 303 -5.13 -18.69 5.21
CA ALA A 303 -4.05 -18.48 6.16
C ALA A 303 -4.17 -17.11 6.88
N ARG A 304 -4.48 -16.05 6.14
CA ARG A 304 -4.68 -14.69 6.70
C ARG A 304 -5.90 -14.63 7.63
N ILE A 305 -7.02 -15.24 7.25
CA ILE A 305 -8.23 -15.32 8.08
C ILE A 305 -7.95 -16.11 9.35
N LEU A 306 -7.28 -17.26 9.25
CA LEU A 306 -6.92 -18.09 10.40
C LEU A 306 -6.02 -17.32 11.37
N LYS A 307 -4.97 -16.67 10.85
CA LYS A 307 -4.04 -15.86 11.66
C LYS A 307 -4.75 -14.72 12.40
N ARG A 308 -5.66 -14.01 11.71
CA ARG A 308 -6.37 -12.83 12.25
C ARG A 308 -7.46 -13.19 13.24
N ASN A 309 -8.23 -14.24 12.96
CA ASN A 309 -9.50 -14.50 13.63
C ASN A 309 -9.49 -15.77 14.51
N GLY A 310 -8.47 -16.61 14.40
CA GLY A 310 -8.37 -17.90 15.09
C GLY A 310 -9.27 -19.00 14.49
N PRO A 311 -9.11 -20.26 14.94
CA PRO A 311 -9.75 -21.41 14.29
C PRO A 311 -11.29 -21.37 14.29
N ALA A 312 -11.91 -20.95 15.41
CA ALA A 312 -13.37 -20.94 15.54
C ALA A 312 -14.04 -19.97 14.56
N ARG A 313 -13.51 -18.76 14.44
CA ARG A 313 -14.02 -17.77 13.48
C ARG A 313 -13.65 -18.13 12.04
N HIS A 314 -12.45 -18.71 11.81
CA HIS A 314 -12.06 -19.19 10.49
C HIS A 314 -13.08 -20.20 9.93
N LYS A 315 -13.55 -21.16 10.77
CA LYS A 315 -14.61 -22.09 10.37
C LYS A 315 -15.87 -21.37 9.88
N MET A 316 -16.30 -20.33 10.61
CA MET A 316 -17.46 -19.52 10.20
C MET A 316 -17.24 -18.78 8.87
N PHE A 317 -16.00 -18.32 8.59
CA PHE A 317 -15.68 -17.74 7.28
C PHE A 317 -15.83 -18.74 6.16
N VAL A 318 -15.28 -19.96 6.33
CA VAL A 318 -15.34 -21.03 5.33
C VAL A 318 -16.78 -21.51 5.10
N GLU A 319 -17.58 -21.64 6.15
CA GLU A 319 -18.93 -22.22 6.05
C GLU A 319 -20.00 -21.19 5.65
N LYS A 320 -19.78 -19.89 5.89
CA LYS A 320 -20.80 -18.86 5.65
C LYS A 320 -20.33 -17.71 4.79
N TRP A 321 -19.27 -16.98 5.19
CA TRP A 321 -18.95 -15.69 4.57
C TRP A 321 -18.30 -15.85 3.21
N ILE A 322 -17.36 -16.78 3.02
CA ILE A 322 -16.72 -17.06 1.72
C ILE A 322 -17.77 -17.56 0.70
N PRO A 323 -18.70 -18.50 1.02
CA PRO A 323 -19.77 -18.86 0.10
C PRO A 323 -20.66 -17.70 -0.35
N LEU A 324 -21.00 -16.75 0.54
CA LEU A 324 -21.78 -15.55 0.19
C LEU A 324 -21.00 -14.60 -0.71
N GLU A 325 -19.71 -14.40 -0.44
CA GLU A 325 -18.84 -13.62 -1.33
C GLU A 325 -18.70 -14.30 -2.70
N ASN A 326 -18.52 -15.61 -2.76
CA ASN A 326 -18.43 -16.35 -4.02
C ASN A 326 -19.73 -16.24 -4.82
N LEU A 327 -20.89 -16.31 -4.17
CA LEU A 327 -22.17 -16.08 -4.82
C LEU A 327 -22.22 -14.66 -5.46
N TYR A 328 -21.78 -13.65 -4.74
CA TYR A 328 -21.72 -12.27 -5.22
C TYR A 328 -20.76 -12.12 -6.41
N PHE A 329 -19.52 -12.55 -6.29
CA PHE A 329 -18.50 -12.41 -7.34
C PHE A 329 -18.74 -13.30 -8.57
N THR A 330 -19.47 -14.39 -8.43
CA THR A 330 -19.88 -15.22 -9.59
C THR A 330 -21.12 -14.66 -10.31
N SER A 331 -22.00 -13.98 -9.57
CA SER A 331 -23.22 -13.39 -10.12
C SER A 331 -22.97 -12.05 -10.80
N TYR A 332 -21.99 -11.31 -10.32
CA TYR A 332 -21.66 -9.99 -10.86
C TYR A 332 -20.19 -9.95 -11.30
N PRO A 333 -19.88 -9.41 -12.49
CA PRO A 333 -18.50 -9.34 -13.00
C PRO A 333 -17.71 -8.17 -12.35
N VAL A 334 -17.69 -8.10 -11.02
CA VAL A 334 -17.14 -6.98 -10.23
C VAL A 334 -15.70 -6.68 -10.59
N GLU A 335 -14.83 -7.70 -10.65
CA GLU A 335 -13.41 -7.52 -11.01
C GLU A 335 -13.26 -6.83 -12.38
N LYS A 336 -14.07 -7.20 -13.36
CA LYS A 336 -14.04 -6.63 -14.72
C LYS A 336 -14.56 -5.20 -14.80
N GLN A 337 -15.35 -4.77 -13.82
CA GLN A 337 -15.92 -3.44 -13.74
C GLN A 337 -15.06 -2.47 -12.92
N CYS A 338 -14.02 -2.98 -12.26
CA CYS A 338 -13.07 -2.17 -11.53
C CYS A 338 -11.98 -1.60 -12.46
N ASP A 339 -11.54 -0.39 -12.16
CA ASP A 339 -10.54 0.36 -12.93
C ASP A 339 -9.13 -0.16 -12.66
N LEU A 340 -8.87 -0.67 -11.45
CA LEU A 340 -7.61 -1.27 -11.02
C LEU A 340 -7.86 -2.61 -10.30
N VAL A 341 -7.00 -3.58 -10.57
CA VAL A 341 -7.02 -4.90 -9.91
C VAL A 341 -5.63 -5.22 -9.37
N PHE A 342 -5.55 -5.54 -8.09
CA PHE A 342 -4.30 -5.96 -7.46
C PHE A 342 -4.40 -7.38 -6.90
N THR A 343 -3.33 -8.15 -7.06
CA THR A 343 -3.15 -9.46 -6.42
C THR A 343 -2.22 -9.29 -5.22
N THR A 344 -2.66 -9.77 -4.04
CA THR A 344 -1.95 -9.56 -2.78
C THR A 344 -1.52 -10.87 -2.13
#